data_c78a403a849cd5f51aa30f7b32eff906
#
_entry.id   c78a403a849cd5f51aa30f7b32eff906
#
_cell.length_a   1.000
_cell.length_b   1.000
_cell.length_c   1.000
_cell.angle_alpha   90.00
_cell.angle_beta   90.00
_cell.angle_gamma   90.00
#
_symmetry.space_group_name_H-M   'P 1'
#
loop_
_entity.id
_entity.type
_entity.pdbx_description
1 polymer ?
#
loop_
_entity_poly.entity_id
_entity_poly.type
_entity_poly.pdbx_seq_one_letter_code
_entity_poly.pdbx_strand_id
1 'polypeptide(L)'
;MVIHDMTTASTAPVIDVRRAADRFATDIGWLDSHHSFSFGHHYDPRNTGHGLLLVNNDDIVRGGTGFDTHPHRDMEIVTWVLSGELEHKDSEKNRGVLYPGLAQRMSAGRGIWHSEMNNSGSDDVHFVQMWVTPDTESIDPGYEQLDINGELAKGGLVPIASGRGHDAAISIRQAGAVLYGARLQAGETVRVPDDRHVHVFVPVGSADLQSAGVLRAGDAARLTNTGPLDLTAGEAGAEVLIWATA
;
A
#
# COMPACT_ATOMS: atom_id res chain seq x y z
N MET A 1 -11.24 44.24 -10.14
CA MET A 1 -11.78 43.22 -9.21
C MET A 1 -11.88 41.93 -10.02
N VAL A 2 -10.84 41.09 -9.97
CA VAL A 2 -10.76 39.80 -10.69
C VAL A 2 -11.37 38.75 -9.78
N ILE A 3 -12.54 38.24 -10.18
CA ILE A 3 -13.19 37.12 -9.49
C ILE A 3 -12.39 35.88 -9.84
N HIS A 4 -11.67 35.35 -8.88
CA HIS A 4 -11.09 34.01 -9.00
C HIS A 4 -12.23 32.99 -9.00
N ASP A 5 -12.46 32.43 -10.17
CA ASP A 5 -13.33 31.26 -10.35
C ASP A 5 -12.74 30.09 -9.57
N MET A 6 -13.31 29.85 -8.40
CA MET A 6 -13.03 28.62 -7.64
C MET A 6 -13.70 27.47 -8.40
N THR A 7 -12.96 26.84 -9.30
CA THR A 7 -13.37 25.58 -9.90
C THR A 7 -13.67 24.58 -8.79
N THR A 8 -14.95 24.37 -8.54
CA THR A 8 -15.43 23.30 -7.66
C THR A 8 -14.92 21.98 -8.23
N ALA A 9 -14.06 21.27 -7.47
CA ALA A 9 -13.62 19.94 -7.83
C ALA A 9 -14.86 19.10 -8.15
N SER A 10 -14.85 18.41 -9.29
CA SER A 10 -15.97 17.57 -9.73
C SER A 10 -16.30 16.56 -8.63
N THR A 11 -17.55 16.55 -8.19
CA THR A 11 -18.08 15.56 -7.24
C THR A 11 -18.54 14.27 -7.94
N ALA A 12 -18.40 14.20 -9.27
CA ALA A 12 -18.80 13.03 -10.05
C ALA A 12 -17.92 11.82 -9.70
N PRO A 13 -18.52 10.61 -9.64
CA PRO A 13 -17.78 9.38 -9.40
C PRO A 13 -16.82 9.10 -10.57
N VAL A 14 -15.59 8.69 -10.23
CA VAL A 14 -14.56 8.32 -11.21
C VAL A 14 -13.95 6.97 -10.84
N ILE A 15 -13.83 6.09 -11.84
CA ILE A 15 -13.08 4.84 -11.76
C ILE A 15 -11.95 4.91 -12.79
N ASP A 16 -10.70 4.87 -12.33
CA ASP A 16 -9.50 4.90 -13.18
C ASP A 16 -8.72 3.59 -12.98
N VAL A 17 -8.85 2.67 -13.93
CA VAL A 17 -8.15 1.38 -13.88
C VAL A 17 -6.73 1.55 -14.42
N ARG A 18 -5.75 1.11 -13.62
CA ARG A 18 -4.32 1.11 -13.95
C ARG A 18 -3.84 -0.32 -14.11
N ARG A 19 -3.38 -0.66 -15.31
CA ARG A 19 -2.89 -2.01 -15.61
C ARG A 19 -1.45 -2.18 -15.13
N ALA A 20 -1.11 -3.40 -14.75
CA ALA A 20 0.25 -3.75 -14.32
C ALA A 20 1.31 -3.35 -15.37
N ALA A 21 1.01 -3.56 -16.66
CA ALA A 21 1.90 -3.24 -17.77
C ALA A 21 2.12 -1.73 -17.99
N ASP A 22 1.26 -0.86 -17.44
CA ASP A 22 1.34 0.59 -17.58
C ASP A 22 2.08 1.26 -16.40
N ARG A 23 2.49 0.47 -15.40
CA ARG A 23 3.23 0.97 -14.24
C ARG A 23 4.67 1.31 -14.62
N PHE A 24 5.25 2.29 -13.95
CA PHE A 24 6.69 2.50 -14.03
C PHE A 24 7.41 1.27 -13.48
N ALA A 25 8.52 0.88 -14.11
CA ALA A 25 9.29 -0.27 -13.73
C ALA A 25 10.78 0.06 -13.59
N THR A 26 11.41 -0.49 -12.56
CA THR A 26 12.85 -0.42 -12.29
C THR A 26 13.39 -1.84 -12.14
N ASP A 27 14.22 -2.28 -13.09
CA ASP A 27 14.98 -3.53 -12.97
C ASP A 27 16.47 -3.19 -12.95
N ILE A 28 17.13 -3.51 -11.86
CA ILE A 28 18.57 -3.29 -11.66
C ILE A 28 19.31 -4.58 -11.26
N GLY A 29 18.71 -5.71 -11.62
CA GLY A 29 19.28 -7.04 -11.43
C GLY A 29 18.97 -7.66 -10.07
N TRP A 30 19.15 -6.97 -8.97
CA TRP A 30 18.79 -7.43 -7.64
C TRP A 30 17.39 -6.99 -7.18
N LEU A 31 16.82 -5.98 -7.83
CA LEU A 31 15.50 -5.41 -7.56
C LEU A 31 14.70 -5.38 -8.86
N ASP A 32 13.51 -5.96 -8.84
CA ASP A 32 12.43 -5.75 -9.81
C ASP A 32 11.30 -5.03 -9.08
N SER A 33 11.08 -3.76 -9.43
CA SER A 33 10.15 -2.87 -8.73
C SER A 33 9.17 -2.23 -9.69
N HIS A 34 7.88 -2.31 -9.37
CA HIS A 34 6.80 -1.69 -10.15
C HIS A 34 6.10 -0.60 -9.34
N HIS A 35 6.09 0.63 -9.88
CA HIS A 35 5.62 1.82 -9.17
C HIS A 35 4.24 2.24 -9.68
N SER A 36 3.26 2.33 -8.79
CA SER A 36 1.91 2.82 -9.12
C SER A 36 1.88 4.32 -9.36
N PHE A 37 2.82 5.07 -8.76
CA PHE A 37 2.94 6.52 -8.85
C PHE A 37 4.36 6.93 -9.23
N SER A 38 4.59 8.22 -9.46
CA SER A 38 5.93 8.78 -9.64
C SER A 38 6.82 8.48 -8.44
N PHE A 39 7.98 7.87 -8.70
CA PHE A 39 8.92 7.45 -7.66
C PHE A 39 10.36 7.45 -8.20
N GLY A 40 11.32 7.89 -7.39
CA GLY A 40 12.73 7.93 -7.80
C GLY A 40 12.94 8.80 -9.05
N HIS A 41 13.44 8.18 -10.12
CA HIS A 41 13.68 8.84 -11.41
C HIS A 41 12.47 8.79 -12.35
N HIS A 42 11.41 8.08 -12.01
CA HIS A 42 10.18 8.05 -12.78
C HIS A 42 9.28 9.21 -12.35
N TYR A 43 8.95 10.12 -13.28
CA TYR A 43 8.15 11.28 -12.95
C TYR A 43 7.11 11.60 -14.04
N ASP A 44 5.84 11.60 -13.64
CA ASP A 44 4.72 12.19 -14.37
C ASP A 44 3.94 13.07 -13.39
N PRO A 45 3.85 14.39 -13.62
CA PRO A 45 3.15 15.31 -12.72
C PRO A 45 1.65 15.03 -12.58
N ARG A 46 1.08 14.21 -13.48
CA ARG A 46 -0.33 13.76 -13.43
C ARG A 46 -0.50 12.44 -12.67
N ASN A 47 0.60 11.85 -12.18
CA ASN A 47 0.63 10.54 -11.51
C ASN A 47 1.52 10.56 -10.28
N THR A 48 1.25 11.46 -9.34
CA THR A 48 2.04 11.64 -8.11
C THR A 48 1.40 11.03 -6.85
N GLY A 49 0.18 10.52 -6.96
CA GLY A 49 -0.55 9.93 -5.84
C GLY A 49 -2.04 9.77 -6.13
N HIS A 50 -2.78 9.26 -5.13
CA HIS A 50 -4.24 9.19 -5.14
C HIS A 50 -4.78 9.42 -3.72
N GLY A 51 -5.47 10.54 -3.50
CA GLY A 51 -5.79 11.00 -2.15
C GLY A 51 -4.52 11.21 -1.32
N LEU A 52 -4.43 10.59 -0.17
CA LEU A 52 -3.27 10.67 0.72
C LEU A 52 -2.17 9.63 0.41
N LEU A 53 -2.43 8.67 -0.48
CA LEU A 53 -1.47 7.63 -0.89
C LEU A 53 -0.52 8.19 -1.95
N LEU A 54 0.77 8.22 -1.65
CA LEU A 54 1.82 8.74 -2.52
C LEU A 54 2.70 7.65 -3.15
N VAL A 55 2.87 6.52 -2.46
CA VAL A 55 3.68 5.40 -2.93
C VAL A 55 2.91 4.10 -2.77
N ASN A 56 2.95 3.28 -3.80
CA ASN A 56 2.54 1.88 -3.78
C ASN A 56 3.48 1.14 -4.74
N ASN A 57 4.61 0.71 -4.19
CA ASN A 57 5.64 -0.04 -4.90
C ASN A 57 5.48 -1.51 -4.60
N ASP A 58 5.62 -2.30 -5.64
CA ASP A 58 5.50 -3.75 -5.66
C ASP A 58 6.88 -4.28 -6.03
N ASP A 59 7.60 -4.79 -5.03
CA ASP A 59 9.04 -5.00 -5.07
C ASP A 59 9.39 -6.47 -4.89
N ILE A 60 10.20 -7.02 -5.81
CA ILE A 60 10.86 -8.31 -5.68
C ILE A 60 12.35 -8.06 -5.48
N VAL A 61 12.87 -8.49 -4.33
CA VAL A 61 14.27 -8.33 -3.95
C VAL A 61 14.93 -9.70 -3.86
N ARG A 62 16.04 -9.88 -4.59
CA ARG A 62 16.74 -11.16 -4.67
C ARG A 62 17.41 -11.53 -3.34
N GLY A 63 17.59 -12.82 -3.13
CA GLY A 63 18.29 -13.38 -1.97
C GLY A 63 19.67 -12.75 -1.76
N GLY A 64 20.01 -12.44 -0.51
CA GLY A 64 21.28 -11.83 -0.11
C GLY A 64 21.47 -10.36 -0.49
N THR A 65 20.41 -9.68 -0.95
CA THR A 65 20.44 -8.26 -1.34
C THR A 65 19.36 -7.47 -0.60
N GLY A 66 19.27 -6.17 -0.86
CA GLY A 66 18.26 -5.31 -0.25
C GLY A 66 18.60 -3.84 -0.38
N PHE A 67 17.83 -3.02 0.30
CA PHE A 67 18.02 -1.58 0.37
C PHE A 67 18.97 -1.26 1.54
N ASP A 68 20.16 -0.78 1.22
CA ASP A 68 21.13 -0.27 2.20
C ASP A 68 20.55 0.89 2.99
N THR A 69 21.22 1.30 4.05
CA THR A 69 20.78 2.38 4.94
C THR A 69 20.51 3.68 4.18
N HIS A 70 19.29 4.14 4.24
CA HIS A 70 18.79 5.35 3.58
C HIS A 70 17.83 6.13 4.50
N PRO A 71 17.64 7.45 4.28
CA PRO A 71 16.82 8.29 5.15
C PRO A 71 15.40 8.44 4.66
N HIS A 72 14.46 8.63 5.61
CA HIS A 72 13.11 9.12 5.38
C HIS A 72 12.77 10.24 6.35
N ARG A 73 11.82 11.08 5.97
CA ARG A 73 11.27 12.14 6.79
C ARG A 73 9.80 12.37 6.47
N ASP A 74 9.02 12.69 7.52
CA ASP A 74 7.61 13.11 7.44
C ASP A 74 6.76 12.21 6.53
N MET A 75 6.84 10.87 6.78
CA MET A 75 6.11 9.87 6.02
C MET A 75 5.69 8.71 6.94
N GLU A 76 4.48 8.21 6.74
CA GLU A 76 4.03 6.94 7.29
C GLU A 76 4.26 5.85 6.24
N ILE A 77 5.16 4.92 6.52
CA ILE A 77 5.59 3.86 5.61
C ILE A 77 5.04 2.54 6.12
N VAL A 78 4.23 1.87 5.31
CA VAL A 78 3.66 0.55 5.61
C VAL A 78 4.25 -0.46 4.65
N THR A 79 4.82 -1.54 5.20
CA THR A 79 5.37 -2.66 4.43
C THR A 79 4.50 -3.90 4.62
N TRP A 80 4.16 -4.56 3.50
CA TRP A 80 3.35 -5.77 3.46
C TRP A 80 4.03 -6.84 2.63
N VAL A 81 4.51 -7.89 3.29
CA VAL A 81 5.18 -9.02 2.62
C VAL A 81 4.14 -9.98 2.04
N LEU A 82 4.33 -10.34 0.77
CA LEU A 82 3.51 -11.32 0.04
C LEU A 82 4.13 -12.72 0.08
N SER A 83 5.47 -12.80 -0.05
CA SER A 83 6.24 -14.05 0.09
C SER A 83 7.67 -13.77 0.51
N GLY A 84 8.33 -14.76 1.15
CA GLY A 84 9.67 -14.60 1.69
C GLY A 84 9.69 -13.83 3.01
N GLU A 85 10.85 -13.27 3.36
CA GLU A 85 11.08 -12.55 4.61
C GLU A 85 11.97 -11.32 4.37
N LEU A 86 11.58 -10.17 4.94
CA LEU A 86 12.29 -8.89 4.83
C LEU A 86 12.79 -8.45 6.22
N GLU A 87 14.10 -8.27 6.39
CA GLU A 87 14.66 -7.75 7.63
C GLU A 87 14.67 -6.22 7.60
N HIS A 88 14.04 -5.59 8.57
CA HIS A 88 14.08 -4.15 8.84
C HIS A 88 15.02 -3.83 10.00
N LYS A 89 15.84 -2.78 9.83
CA LYS A 89 16.65 -2.16 10.91
C LYS A 89 16.61 -0.66 10.76
N ASP A 90 16.47 0.08 11.88
CA ASP A 90 16.46 1.53 11.87
C ASP A 90 17.37 2.20 12.91
N SER A 91 17.53 3.51 12.77
CA SER A 91 18.37 4.34 13.66
C SER A 91 17.80 4.52 15.08
N GLU A 92 16.52 4.24 15.28
CA GLU A 92 15.87 4.22 16.61
C GLU A 92 16.03 2.86 17.32
N LYS A 93 16.85 1.96 16.73
CA LYS A 93 17.18 0.60 17.21
C LYS A 93 16.03 -0.41 17.10
N ASN A 94 14.99 -0.12 16.31
CA ASN A 94 14.03 -1.15 15.98
C ASN A 94 14.64 -2.13 15.00
N ARG A 95 14.25 -3.40 15.14
CA ARG A 95 14.62 -4.50 14.26
C ARG A 95 13.48 -5.49 14.21
N GLY A 96 13.13 -5.95 13.02
CA GLY A 96 12.12 -6.97 12.80
C GLY A 96 12.37 -7.76 11.53
N VAL A 97 11.88 -9.00 11.50
CA VAL A 97 11.76 -9.79 10.28
C VAL A 97 10.29 -9.81 9.92
N LEU A 98 9.98 -9.25 8.76
CA LEU A 98 8.64 -9.15 8.21
C LEU A 98 8.36 -10.37 7.35
N TYR A 99 7.16 -10.92 7.46
CA TYR A 99 6.70 -12.10 6.75
C TYR A 99 5.21 -11.96 6.38
N PRO A 100 4.66 -12.80 5.51
CA PRO A 100 3.27 -12.70 5.09
C PRO A 100 2.27 -12.71 6.25
N GLY A 101 1.46 -11.63 6.34
CA GLY A 101 0.48 -11.43 7.41
C GLY A 101 0.98 -10.69 8.65
N LEU A 102 2.27 -10.30 8.69
CA LEU A 102 2.78 -9.34 9.67
C LEU A 102 2.66 -7.92 9.10
N ALA A 103 1.74 -7.14 9.65
CA ALA A 103 1.64 -5.72 9.35
C ALA A 103 2.80 -4.97 10.02
N GLN A 104 3.44 -4.04 9.30
CA GLN A 104 4.52 -3.22 9.84
C GLN A 104 4.37 -1.77 9.37
N ARG A 105 4.64 -0.85 10.29
CA ARG A 105 4.72 0.58 10.01
C ARG A 105 6.00 1.19 10.60
N MET A 106 6.64 2.03 9.81
CA MET A 106 7.65 2.98 10.25
C MET A 106 7.14 4.40 10.04
N SER A 107 6.98 5.18 11.12
CA SER A 107 6.76 6.61 11.04
C SER A 107 8.10 7.30 10.96
N ALA A 108 8.38 7.99 9.86
CA ALA A 108 9.67 8.64 9.66
C ALA A 108 9.85 9.90 10.51
N GLY A 109 8.76 10.62 10.81
CA GLY A 109 8.75 11.81 11.66
C GLY A 109 9.84 12.83 11.31
N ARG A 110 10.53 13.38 12.30
CA ARG A 110 11.61 14.37 12.09
C ARG A 110 12.83 13.85 11.32
N GLY A 111 12.87 12.55 11.02
CA GLY A 111 13.92 11.88 10.26
C GLY A 111 14.34 10.56 10.91
N ILE A 112 14.44 9.52 10.08
CA ILE A 112 14.90 8.19 10.45
C ILE A 112 15.78 7.64 9.33
N TRP A 113 16.76 6.83 9.68
CA TRP A 113 17.54 6.03 8.73
C TRP A 113 17.16 4.58 8.92
N HIS A 114 16.95 3.86 7.83
CA HIS A 114 16.67 2.43 7.91
C HIS A 114 17.27 1.67 6.73
N SER A 115 17.33 0.34 6.88
CA SER A 115 17.67 -0.62 5.83
C SER A 115 16.63 -1.71 5.78
N GLU A 116 16.43 -2.26 4.59
CA GLU A 116 15.50 -3.36 4.32
C GLU A 116 16.22 -4.43 3.51
N MET A 117 16.58 -5.53 4.14
CA MET A 117 17.37 -6.60 3.53
C MET A 117 16.52 -7.86 3.39
N ASN A 118 16.65 -8.54 2.25
CA ASN A 118 16.09 -9.87 2.13
C ASN A 118 16.72 -10.78 3.18
N ASN A 119 15.92 -11.41 4.03
CA ASN A 119 16.40 -12.24 5.13
C ASN A 119 16.91 -13.63 4.66
N SER A 120 16.60 -14.04 3.42
CA SER A 120 17.16 -15.24 2.77
C SER A 120 18.41 -14.90 1.96
N GLY A 121 19.39 -15.81 1.97
CA GLY A 121 20.56 -15.70 1.10
C GLY A 121 20.34 -16.20 -0.32
N SER A 122 19.22 -16.84 -0.62
CA SER A 122 18.96 -17.52 -1.91
C SER A 122 17.59 -17.24 -2.51
N ASP A 123 16.56 -17.12 -1.67
CA ASP A 123 15.18 -17.01 -2.12
C ASP A 123 14.76 -15.55 -2.19
N ASP A 124 13.95 -15.18 -3.17
CA ASP A 124 13.47 -13.82 -3.34
C ASP A 124 12.43 -13.49 -2.26
N VAL A 125 12.37 -12.21 -1.86
CA VAL A 125 11.27 -11.65 -1.08
C VAL A 125 10.43 -10.76 -1.98
N HIS A 126 9.10 -10.91 -1.91
CA HIS A 126 8.12 -10.09 -2.61
C HIS A 126 7.28 -9.33 -1.60
N PHE A 127 7.23 -8.01 -1.71
CA PHE A 127 6.46 -7.16 -0.80
C PHE A 127 5.91 -5.91 -1.49
N VAL A 128 4.90 -5.31 -0.87
CA VAL A 128 4.36 -4.01 -1.28
C VAL A 128 4.73 -2.97 -0.23
N GLN A 129 5.39 -1.90 -0.65
CA GLN A 129 5.69 -0.76 0.20
C GLN A 129 4.77 0.42 -0.15
N MET A 130 4.08 0.95 0.86
CA MET A 130 3.05 1.97 0.69
C MET A 130 3.32 3.15 1.62
N TRP A 131 3.20 4.38 1.08
CA TRP A 131 3.46 5.59 1.86
C TRP A 131 2.27 6.53 1.83
N VAL A 132 1.89 7.02 3.01
CA VAL A 132 0.93 8.11 3.17
C VAL A 132 1.53 9.26 3.96
N THR A 133 1.07 10.48 3.70
CA THR A 133 1.52 11.67 4.45
C THR A 133 0.99 11.63 5.88
N PRO A 134 1.76 12.01 6.90
CA PRO A 134 1.25 12.18 8.26
C PRO A 134 0.40 13.44 8.41
N ASP A 135 -0.44 13.51 9.44
CA ASP A 135 -1.19 14.72 9.80
C ASP A 135 -0.30 15.83 10.38
N THR A 136 0.82 15.44 10.96
CA THR A 136 1.75 16.36 11.63
C THR A 136 3.17 15.99 11.26
N GLU A 137 3.91 16.99 10.79
CA GLU A 137 5.33 16.86 10.45
C GLU A 137 6.24 16.96 11.67
N SER A 138 7.46 16.48 11.53
CA SER A 138 8.56 16.61 12.50
C SER A 138 8.26 16.01 13.88
N ILE A 139 7.36 15.06 13.96
CA ILE A 139 7.09 14.27 15.17
C ILE A 139 8.24 13.28 15.44
N ASP A 140 8.23 12.64 16.60
CA ASP A 140 9.19 11.58 16.89
C ASP A 140 8.97 10.38 15.95
N PRO A 141 10.06 9.79 15.41
CA PRO A 141 9.96 8.54 14.67
C PRO A 141 9.31 7.43 15.50
N GLY A 142 8.73 6.45 14.82
CA GLY A 142 8.08 5.35 15.51
C GLY A 142 8.03 4.08 14.67
N TYR A 143 7.87 2.95 15.35
CA TYR A 143 7.80 1.63 14.76
C TYR A 143 6.67 0.82 15.41
N GLU A 144 5.93 0.07 14.61
CA GLU A 144 4.90 -0.83 15.11
C GLU A 144 4.78 -2.03 14.17
N GLN A 145 4.58 -3.22 14.73
CA GLN A 145 4.25 -4.43 13.98
C GLN A 145 3.20 -5.25 14.71
N LEU A 146 2.36 -5.95 13.95
CA LEU A 146 1.31 -6.80 14.47
C LEU A 146 1.06 -7.97 13.52
N ASP A 147 1.12 -9.21 14.02
CA ASP A 147 0.68 -10.38 13.27
C ASP A 147 -0.85 -10.43 13.23
N ILE A 148 -1.41 -10.35 12.02
CA ILE A 148 -2.86 -10.36 11.78
C ILE A 148 -3.32 -11.61 11.00
N ASN A 149 -2.49 -12.66 10.92
CA ASN A 149 -2.86 -13.88 10.21
C ASN A 149 -4.14 -14.51 10.76
N GLY A 150 -4.35 -14.43 12.08
CA GLY A 150 -5.58 -14.90 12.72
C GLY A 150 -6.83 -14.14 12.26
N GLU A 151 -6.73 -12.85 12.00
CA GLU A 151 -7.83 -12.03 11.47
C GLU A 151 -8.07 -12.31 9.98
N LEU A 152 -6.99 -12.35 9.18
CA LEU A 152 -7.07 -12.67 7.75
C LEU A 152 -7.69 -14.04 7.48
N ALA A 153 -7.44 -15.03 8.35
CA ALA A 153 -8.01 -16.37 8.22
C ALA A 153 -9.52 -16.44 8.44
N LYS A 154 -10.13 -15.40 9.00
CA LYS A 154 -11.59 -15.33 9.18
C LYS A 154 -12.33 -14.91 7.89
N GLY A 155 -11.59 -14.48 6.86
CA GLY A 155 -12.12 -13.93 5.61
C GLY A 155 -12.57 -12.48 5.74
N GLY A 156 -12.97 -11.90 4.59
CA GLY A 156 -13.38 -10.51 4.51
C GLY A 156 -12.23 -9.50 4.56
N LEU A 157 -12.56 -8.22 4.59
CA LEU A 157 -11.59 -7.12 4.72
C LEU A 157 -11.16 -6.94 6.18
N VAL A 158 -9.85 -6.91 6.39
CA VAL A 158 -9.23 -6.68 7.70
C VAL A 158 -8.47 -5.36 7.66
N PRO A 159 -8.66 -4.44 8.64
CA PRO A 159 -7.81 -3.25 8.76
C PRO A 159 -6.36 -3.68 9.07
N ILE A 160 -5.41 -3.29 8.22
CA ILE A 160 -3.97 -3.54 8.40
C ILE A 160 -3.32 -2.38 9.15
N ALA A 161 -3.58 -1.15 8.67
CA ALA A 161 -3.06 0.08 9.25
C ALA A 161 -4.15 1.15 9.28
N SER A 162 -4.31 1.83 10.41
CA SER A 162 -5.39 2.78 10.58
C SER A 162 -5.00 4.01 11.41
N GLY A 163 -5.33 5.19 10.89
CA GLY A 163 -5.36 6.43 11.65
C GLY A 163 -6.72 6.71 12.31
N ARG A 164 -7.73 5.85 12.05
CA ARG A 164 -9.12 6.01 12.53
C ARG A 164 -9.44 5.17 13.77
N GLY A 165 -8.43 4.54 14.39
CA GLY A 165 -8.60 3.82 15.65
C GLY A 165 -9.28 2.45 15.54
N HIS A 166 -8.96 1.66 14.52
CA HIS A 166 -9.38 0.27 14.42
C HIS A 166 -8.53 -0.61 15.35
N ASP A 167 -9.16 -1.44 16.18
CA ASP A 167 -8.47 -2.23 17.22
C ASP A 167 -7.57 -3.33 16.67
N ALA A 168 -7.84 -3.85 15.48
CA ALA A 168 -7.12 -4.99 14.88
C ALA A 168 -6.01 -4.58 13.91
N ALA A 169 -5.59 -3.30 13.91
CA ALA A 169 -4.61 -2.75 12.99
C ALA A 169 -3.46 -2.06 13.71
N ILE A 170 -2.31 -1.98 13.05
CA ILE A 170 -1.26 -1.05 13.47
C ILE A 170 -1.75 0.39 13.30
N SER A 171 -1.30 1.28 14.18
CA SER A 171 -1.66 2.69 14.10
C SER A 171 -0.80 3.43 13.08
N ILE A 172 -1.39 4.37 12.32
CA ILE A 172 -0.69 5.35 11.51
C ILE A 172 -1.07 6.76 11.95
N ARG A 173 -0.16 7.71 11.76
CA ARG A 173 -0.38 9.11 12.17
C ARG A 173 -0.99 9.94 11.04
N GLN A 174 -2.02 9.36 10.41
CA GLN A 174 -2.84 9.97 9.36
C GLN A 174 -4.31 9.64 9.64
N ALA A 175 -5.04 10.54 10.30
CA ALA A 175 -6.43 10.33 10.72
C ALA A 175 -7.41 10.14 9.54
N GLY A 176 -7.04 10.60 8.34
CA GLY A 176 -7.82 10.47 7.13
C GLY A 176 -7.63 9.14 6.38
N ALA A 177 -6.79 8.19 6.86
CA ALA A 177 -6.43 7.02 6.07
C ALA A 177 -6.59 5.69 6.82
N VAL A 178 -6.98 4.65 6.06
CA VAL A 178 -6.98 3.24 6.49
C VAL A 178 -6.52 2.35 5.35
N LEU A 179 -5.60 1.44 5.62
CA LEU A 179 -5.27 0.32 4.76
C LEU A 179 -6.06 -0.91 5.21
N TYR A 180 -6.79 -1.52 4.30
CA TYR A 180 -7.42 -2.82 4.47
C TYR A 180 -6.69 -3.86 3.61
N GLY A 181 -6.69 -5.11 4.07
CA GLY A 181 -6.26 -6.26 3.30
C GLY A 181 -7.24 -7.42 3.38
N ALA A 182 -7.19 -8.31 2.41
CA ALA A 182 -7.91 -9.57 2.44
C ALA A 182 -7.18 -10.64 1.63
N ARG A 183 -7.29 -11.90 2.08
CA ARG A 183 -6.95 -13.10 1.32
C ARG A 183 -8.23 -13.83 0.98
N LEU A 184 -8.77 -13.51 -0.19
CA LEU A 184 -10.08 -13.96 -0.63
C LEU A 184 -9.99 -15.34 -1.29
N GLN A 185 -10.88 -16.23 -0.90
CA GLN A 185 -11.07 -17.51 -1.59
C GLN A 185 -11.76 -17.29 -2.94
N ALA A 186 -11.71 -18.30 -3.81
CA ALA A 186 -12.38 -18.25 -5.11
C ALA A 186 -13.88 -17.90 -4.96
N GLY A 187 -14.31 -16.86 -5.67
CA GLY A 187 -15.69 -16.36 -5.65
C GLY A 187 -16.11 -15.61 -4.37
N GLU A 188 -15.22 -15.44 -3.40
CA GLU A 188 -15.51 -14.62 -2.22
C GLU A 188 -15.64 -13.15 -2.60
N THR A 189 -16.67 -12.49 -2.05
CA THR A 189 -16.98 -11.08 -2.32
C THR A 189 -16.81 -10.25 -1.05
N VAL A 190 -16.13 -9.12 -1.19
CA VAL A 190 -16.02 -8.10 -0.15
C VAL A 190 -16.56 -6.77 -0.62
N ARG A 191 -17.01 -5.95 0.32
CA ARG A 191 -17.45 -4.59 0.06
C ARG A 191 -16.27 -3.63 0.19
N VAL A 192 -15.87 -2.98 -0.89
CA VAL A 192 -14.86 -1.92 -0.89
C VAL A 192 -15.35 -0.77 -0.02
N PRO A 193 -14.50 -0.22 0.87
CA PRO A 193 -14.89 0.90 1.74
C PRO A 193 -15.38 2.11 0.95
N ASP A 194 -16.35 2.81 1.53
CA ASP A 194 -16.83 4.09 1.01
C ASP A 194 -15.97 5.23 1.58
N ASP A 195 -15.16 5.83 0.72
CA ASP A 195 -14.36 7.01 1.06
C ASP A 195 -14.17 7.89 -0.18
N ARG A 196 -13.68 9.10 0.01
CA ARG A 196 -13.49 10.04 -1.10
C ARG A 196 -12.52 9.50 -2.14
N HIS A 197 -11.40 8.94 -1.70
CA HIS A 197 -10.39 8.32 -2.55
C HIS A 197 -10.11 6.90 -2.07
N VAL A 198 -10.33 5.93 -2.95
CA VAL A 198 -10.00 4.53 -2.65
C VAL A 198 -9.05 3.99 -3.71
N HIS A 199 -7.96 3.38 -3.27
CA HIS A 199 -7.00 2.69 -4.14
C HIS A 199 -7.10 1.20 -3.89
N VAL A 200 -7.67 0.46 -4.84
CA VAL A 200 -7.74 -1.00 -4.83
C VAL A 200 -6.54 -1.54 -5.60
N PHE A 201 -5.70 -2.33 -4.96
CA PHE A 201 -4.55 -3.00 -5.57
C PHE A 201 -4.67 -4.51 -5.40
N VAL A 202 -4.43 -5.26 -6.48
CA VAL A 202 -4.45 -6.73 -6.48
C VAL A 202 -3.01 -7.23 -6.68
N PRO A 203 -2.24 -7.48 -5.61
CA PRO A 203 -0.87 -8.00 -5.75
C PRO A 203 -0.83 -9.46 -6.20
N VAL A 204 -1.83 -10.28 -5.83
CA VAL A 204 -1.84 -11.73 -6.13
C VAL A 204 -3.23 -12.14 -6.61
N GLY A 205 -3.29 -12.99 -7.63
CA GLY A 205 -4.52 -13.54 -8.17
C GLY A 205 -5.29 -12.57 -9.05
N SER A 206 -6.61 -12.58 -8.96
CA SER A 206 -7.49 -11.67 -9.70
C SER A 206 -8.79 -11.43 -8.96
N ALA A 207 -9.40 -10.26 -9.19
CA ALA A 207 -10.72 -9.93 -8.65
C ALA A 207 -11.52 -9.10 -9.65
N ASP A 208 -12.83 -9.31 -9.71
CA ASP A 208 -13.75 -8.50 -10.50
C ASP A 208 -14.30 -7.37 -9.63
N LEU A 209 -13.95 -6.14 -9.97
CA LEU A 209 -14.45 -4.95 -9.30
C LEU A 209 -15.68 -4.42 -10.03
N GLN A 210 -16.80 -4.32 -9.31
CA GLN A 210 -18.05 -3.77 -9.83
C GLN A 210 -17.81 -2.49 -10.63
N SER A 211 -18.33 -2.42 -11.85
CA SER A 211 -18.21 -1.29 -12.78
C SER A 211 -16.80 -1.01 -13.33
N ALA A 212 -15.77 -1.75 -12.92
CA ALA A 212 -14.39 -1.64 -13.40
C ALA A 212 -13.95 -2.88 -14.19
N GLY A 213 -14.57 -4.04 -13.93
CA GLY A 213 -14.21 -5.34 -14.51
C GLY A 213 -13.01 -5.97 -13.80
N VAL A 214 -12.43 -6.98 -14.42
CA VAL A 214 -11.40 -7.82 -13.82
C VAL A 214 -10.07 -7.05 -13.67
N LEU A 215 -9.58 -7.02 -12.42
CA LEU A 215 -8.21 -6.66 -12.05
C LEU A 215 -7.40 -7.94 -11.86
N ARG A 216 -6.20 -7.99 -12.43
CA ARG A 216 -5.24 -9.10 -12.29
C ARG A 216 -4.06 -8.68 -11.42
N ALA A 217 -3.20 -9.62 -11.09
CA ALA A 217 -1.98 -9.33 -10.33
C ALA A 217 -1.20 -8.14 -10.91
N GLY A 218 -0.89 -7.16 -10.05
CA GLY A 218 -0.26 -5.90 -10.39
C GLY A 218 -1.20 -4.79 -10.88
N ASP A 219 -2.48 -5.08 -11.17
CA ASP A 219 -3.48 -4.07 -11.54
C ASP A 219 -3.96 -3.30 -10.31
N ALA A 220 -4.37 -2.05 -10.55
CA ALA A 220 -5.03 -1.21 -9.55
C ALA A 220 -6.26 -0.51 -10.12
N ALA A 221 -7.19 -0.13 -9.25
CA ALA A 221 -8.27 0.81 -9.55
C ALA A 221 -8.22 1.98 -8.56
N ARG A 222 -8.28 3.21 -9.10
CA ARG A 222 -8.38 4.46 -8.34
C ARG A 222 -9.82 4.93 -8.40
N LEU A 223 -10.47 4.96 -7.25
CA LEU A 223 -11.87 5.31 -7.11
C LEU A 223 -11.96 6.68 -6.44
N THR A 224 -12.78 7.56 -7.02
CA THR A 224 -13.07 8.87 -6.42
C THR A 224 -14.58 9.05 -6.34
N ASN A 225 -15.12 9.25 -5.13
CA ASN A 225 -16.55 9.48 -4.87
C ASN A 225 -17.47 8.41 -5.51
N THR A 226 -17.04 7.15 -5.60
CA THR A 226 -17.83 6.09 -6.26
C THR A 226 -18.91 5.48 -5.37
N GLY A 227 -18.84 5.74 -4.07
CA GLY A 227 -19.54 4.93 -3.10
C GLY A 227 -18.94 3.53 -2.98
N PRO A 228 -19.52 2.66 -2.14
CA PRO A 228 -19.03 1.33 -1.91
C PRO A 228 -19.34 0.43 -3.12
N LEU A 229 -18.33 -0.34 -3.58
CA LEU A 229 -18.43 -1.29 -4.71
C LEU A 229 -18.17 -2.72 -4.22
N ASP A 230 -18.70 -3.71 -4.94
CA ASP A 230 -18.39 -5.11 -4.68
C ASP A 230 -17.10 -5.50 -5.41
N LEU A 231 -16.24 -6.27 -4.72
CA LEU A 231 -15.02 -6.86 -5.26
C LEU A 231 -15.08 -8.36 -5.04
N THR A 232 -15.11 -9.14 -6.12
CA THR A 232 -15.25 -10.60 -6.09
C THR A 232 -13.98 -11.26 -6.59
N ALA A 233 -13.37 -12.13 -5.79
CA ALA A 233 -12.17 -12.87 -6.17
C ALA A 233 -12.44 -13.83 -7.34
N GLY A 234 -11.45 -13.95 -8.23
CA GLY A 234 -11.47 -14.89 -9.33
C GLY A 234 -11.30 -16.35 -8.90
N GLU A 235 -11.23 -17.28 -9.89
CA GLU A 235 -11.20 -18.72 -9.64
C GLU A 235 -9.99 -19.21 -8.81
N ALA A 236 -8.88 -18.50 -8.84
CA ALA A 236 -7.69 -18.80 -8.06
C ALA A 236 -7.62 -18.06 -6.70
N GLY A 237 -8.67 -17.29 -6.36
CA GLY A 237 -8.64 -16.37 -5.24
C GLY A 237 -7.87 -15.09 -5.53
N ALA A 238 -7.72 -14.24 -4.53
CA ALA A 238 -6.96 -13.00 -4.63
C ALA A 238 -6.43 -12.56 -3.25
N GLU A 239 -5.25 -11.96 -3.22
CA GLU A 239 -4.86 -11.07 -2.14
C GLU A 239 -5.09 -9.64 -2.62
N VAL A 240 -5.68 -8.80 -1.77
CA VAL A 240 -6.02 -7.41 -2.11
C VAL A 240 -5.57 -6.46 -1.01
N LEU A 241 -5.10 -5.28 -1.41
CA LEU A 241 -4.74 -4.18 -0.54
C LEU A 241 -5.55 -2.95 -0.94
N ILE A 242 -6.29 -2.38 0.00
CA ILE A 242 -7.23 -1.29 -0.27
C ILE A 242 -6.95 -0.13 0.67
N TRP A 243 -6.40 0.97 0.14
CA TRP A 243 -6.33 2.24 0.85
C TRP A 243 -7.62 3.02 0.69
N ALA A 244 -8.24 3.40 1.80
CA ALA A 244 -9.37 4.34 1.86
C ALA A 244 -8.89 5.64 2.52
N THR A 245 -9.00 6.76 1.80
CA THR A 245 -8.50 8.07 2.25
C THR A 245 -9.53 9.17 2.03
N ALA A 246 -9.53 10.16 2.93
CA ALA A 246 -10.42 11.32 2.91
C ALA A 246 -10.15 12.27 1.72
#